data_d17d8eea479043b3a29106a6af4883f9
#
_entry.id   d17d8eea479043b3a29106a6af4883f9
#
_cell.length_a   1.000
_cell.length_b   1.000
_cell.length_c   1.000
_cell.angle_alpha   90.00
_cell.angle_beta   90.00
_cell.angle_gamma   90.00
#
_symmetry.space_group_name_H-M   'P 1'
#
loop_
_entity.id
_entity.type
_entity.pdbx_description
1 polymer ?
#
loop_
_entity_poly.entity_id
_entity_poly.type
_entity_poly.pdbx_seq_one_letter_code
_entity_poly.pdbx_strand_id
1 'polypeptide(L)'
;MKCVVIAAGYATRLGELTKNFPKPLLKIGEKSILGRMLDDIDQIPEIDEHVIITNHKFAPIFEEWIKANTDLTDNTEKNQSVQSEQSVVRYMKPITVVDDGTETNDTRLGAVCDLLYAMDKLQIDDDMLVVAADNLLFFSFQEFVDFAKEKGTSCIMCHEQPSIEKLQRTGVVELDADMKVLGMEEKPQVPKSHWAVPPFYIYQKQDLDLVRHSVENGCGKDAPGNLAHYMVEHTTMHAWPMSAGRFDIGSLDTYYEAIEKYGK
;
A
#
# COMPACT_ATOMS: atom_id res chain seq x y z
N MET A 1 -6.80 -8.49 -11.60
CA MET A 1 -5.73 -8.06 -10.62
C MET A 1 -6.36 -7.67 -9.31
N LYS A 2 -5.79 -8.07 -8.16
CA LYS A 2 -6.22 -7.67 -6.82
C LYS A 2 -5.37 -6.51 -6.30
N CYS A 3 -5.99 -5.48 -5.72
CA CYS A 3 -5.25 -4.47 -4.96
C CYS A 3 -5.19 -4.90 -3.49
N VAL A 4 -4.00 -5.20 -2.98
CA VAL A 4 -3.79 -5.61 -1.60
C VAL A 4 -3.16 -4.47 -0.81
N VAL A 5 -3.92 -3.94 0.14
CA VAL A 5 -3.52 -2.83 1.01
C VAL A 5 -2.98 -3.39 2.32
N ILE A 6 -1.69 -3.21 2.57
CA ILE A 6 -1.06 -3.62 3.84
C ILE A 6 -1.34 -2.54 4.89
N ALA A 7 -2.22 -2.84 5.85
CA ALA A 7 -2.73 -1.90 6.86
C ALA A 7 -2.69 -2.46 8.30
N ALA A 8 -1.98 -3.57 8.56
CA ALA A 8 -1.92 -4.22 9.86
C ALA A 8 -0.96 -3.55 10.87
N GLY A 9 -0.22 -2.53 10.45
CA GLY A 9 0.73 -1.81 11.30
C GLY A 9 0.05 -1.00 12.40
N TYR A 10 0.62 -1.00 13.62
CA TYR A 10 0.11 -0.28 14.79
C TYR A 10 0.49 1.21 14.83
N ALA A 11 1.33 1.68 13.89
CA ALA A 11 1.72 3.08 13.70
C ALA A 11 2.11 3.82 15.00
N THR A 12 2.85 3.17 15.90
CA THR A 12 3.17 3.66 17.26
C THR A 12 3.85 5.04 17.28
N ARG A 13 4.50 5.46 16.19
CA ARG A 13 5.15 6.77 16.06
C ARG A 13 4.19 7.96 15.97
N LEU A 14 2.89 7.72 15.73
CA LEU A 14 1.85 8.76 15.75
C LEU A 14 1.16 8.87 17.12
N GLY A 15 1.61 8.14 18.14
CA GLY A 15 1.17 8.26 19.53
C GLY A 15 -0.33 8.07 19.71
N GLU A 16 -0.97 9.02 20.41
CA GLU A 16 -2.39 8.94 20.75
C GLU A 16 -3.34 8.93 19.54
N LEU A 17 -2.93 9.50 18.39
CA LEU A 17 -3.75 9.52 17.16
C LEU A 17 -4.04 8.11 16.63
N THR A 18 -3.09 7.19 16.82
CA THR A 18 -3.20 5.81 16.30
C THR A 18 -3.33 4.76 17.37
N LYS A 19 -3.44 5.18 18.64
CA LYS A 19 -3.62 4.26 19.76
C LYS A 19 -4.88 3.40 19.60
N ASN A 20 -5.99 4.01 19.19
CA ASN A 20 -7.28 3.34 18.99
C ASN A 20 -7.90 3.58 17.60
N PHE A 21 -7.11 4.04 16.65
CA PHE A 21 -7.57 4.35 15.30
C PHE A 21 -6.49 4.03 14.26
N PRO A 22 -6.82 3.34 13.16
CA PRO A 22 -5.82 2.94 12.17
C PRO A 22 -5.30 4.14 11.37
N LYS A 23 -3.98 4.23 11.22
CA LYS A 23 -3.30 5.30 10.48
C LYS A 23 -3.87 5.51 9.07
N PRO A 24 -4.18 4.47 8.26
CA PRO A 24 -4.72 4.64 6.91
C PRO A 24 -6.04 5.42 6.86
N LEU A 25 -6.80 5.41 7.94
CA LEU A 25 -8.09 6.13 8.03
C LEU A 25 -7.98 7.53 8.64
N LEU A 26 -6.79 7.98 9.04
CA LEU A 26 -6.57 9.37 9.45
C LEU A 26 -6.87 10.30 8.28
N LYS A 27 -7.60 11.38 8.57
CA LYS A 27 -8.05 12.35 7.56
C LYS A 27 -7.00 13.41 7.27
N ILE A 28 -6.82 13.71 5.99
CA ILE A 28 -6.13 14.90 5.49
C ILE A 28 -7.18 15.73 4.75
N GLY A 29 -7.70 16.77 5.41
CA GLY A 29 -8.93 17.44 4.98
C GLY A 29 -10.15 16.54 5.14
N GLU A 30 -10.96 16.40 4.12
CA GLU A 30 -12.21 15.63 4.19
C GLU A 30 -12.03 14.13 3.99
N LYS A 31 -10.94 13.71 3.31
CA LYS A 31 -10.69 12.30 2.94
C LYS A 31 -9.59 11.66 3.79
N SER A 32 -9.76 10.37 4.10
CA SER A 32 -8.70 9.57 4.72
C SER A 32 -7.52 9.35 3.77
N ILE A 33 -6.35 9.01 4.33
CA ILE A 33 -5.15 8.68 3.53
C ILE A 33 -5.48 7.53 2.57
N LEU A 34 -6.06 6.44 3.08
CA LEU A 34 -6.50 5.30 2.27
C LEU A 34 -7.57 5.71 1.25
N GLY A 35 -8.55 6.53 1.65
CA GLY A 35 -9.61 6.96 0.75
C GLY A 35 -9.08 7.71 -0.47
N ARG A 36 -8.08 8.58 -0.29
CA ARG A 36 -7.42 9.27 -1.41
C ARG A 36 -6.71 8.30 -2.35
N MET A 37 -6.09 7.27 -1.82
CA MET A 37 -5.41 6.24 -2.62
C MET A 37 -6.41 5.38 -3.38
N LEU A 38 -7.47 4.92 -2.73
CA LEU A 38 -8.49 4.09 -3.36
C LEU A 38 -9.32 4.87 -4.40
N ASP A 39 -9.50 6.19 -4.27
CA ASP A 39 -10.16 7.00 -5.30
C ASP A 39 -9.48 6.88 -6.67
N ASP A 40 -8.15 6.76 -6.71
CA ASP A 40 -7.40 6.53 -7.94
C ASP A 40 -7.46 5.05 -8.36
N ILE A 41 -7.13 4.13 -7.44
CA ILE A 41 -7.02 2.70 -7.74
C ILE A 41 -8.38 2.11 -8.17
N ASP A 42 -9.49 2.59 -7.63
CA ASP A 42 -10.83 2.12 -7.99
C ASP A 42 -11.21 2.42 -9.45
N GLN A 43 -10.56 3.40 -10.09
CA GLN A 43 -10.77 3.74 -11.49
C GLN A 43 -9.98 2.84 -12.46
N ILE A 44 -9.00 2.07 -11.97
CA ILE A 44 -8.11 1.25 -12.81
C ILE A 44 -8.88 0.02 -13.32
N PRO A 45 -9.07 -0.15 -14.65
CA PRO A 45 -9.89 -1.25 -15.18
C PRO A 45 -9.37 -2.65 -14.83
N GLU A 46 -8.06 -2.80 -14.67
CA GLU A 46 -7.41 -4.07 -14.33
C GLU A 46 -7.65 -4.52 -12.90
N ILE A 47 -7.97 -3.61 -11.99
CA ILE A 47 -8.31 -3.92 -10.60
C ILE A 47 -9.76 -4.38 -10.53
N ASP A 48 -10.05 -5.49 -9.90
CA ASP A 48 -11.37 -6.07 -9.75
C ASP A 48 -11.83 -6.20 -8.28
N GLU A 49 -10.90 -6.04 -7.33
CA GLU A 49 -11.17 -6.11 -5.90
C GLU A 49 -10.07 -5.38 -5.09
N HIS A 50 -10.48 -4.75 -4.00
CA HIS A 50 -9.58 -4.22 -2.97
C HIS A 50 -9.58 -5.15 -1.75
N VAL A 51 -8.41 -5.59 -1.33
CA VAL A 51 -8.21 -6.41 -0.13
C VAL A 51 -7.45 -5.58 0.90
N ILE A 52 -8.04 -5.32 2.06
CA ILE A 52 -7.39 -4.59 3.15
C ILE A 52 -6.99 -5.59 4.22
N ILE A 53 -5.68 -5.90 4.34
CA ILE A 53 -5.17 -6.71 5.44
C ILE A 53 -4.86 -5.83 6.63
N THR A 54 -5.48 -6.13 7.78
CA THR A 54 -5.34 -5.35 9.02
C THR A 54 -5.29 -6.25 10.25
N ASN A 55 -4.88 -5.71 11.38
CA ASN A 55 -4.89 -6.42 12.65
C ASN A 55 -6.31 -6.49 13.27
N HIS A 56 -6.51 -7.43 14.20
CA HIS A 56 -7.80 -7.67 14.85
C HIS A 56 -8.36 -6.43 15.56
N LYS A 57 -7.49 -5.62 16.15
CA LYS A 57 -7.90 -4.40 16.84
C LYS A 57 -8.61 -3.40 15.94
N PHE A 58 -8.17 -3.28 14.68
CA PHE A 58 -8.65 -2.27 13.74
C PHE A 58 -9.62 -2.81 12.68
N ALA A 59 -9.77 -4.12 12.54
CA ALA A 59 -10.68 -4.73 11.57
C ALA A 59 -12.11 -4.17 11.66
N PRO A 60 -12.75 -4.04 12.84
CA PRO A 60 -14.11 -3.47 12.93
C PRO A 60 -14.19 -2.02 12.43
N ILE A 61 -13.12 -1.22 12.62
CA ILE A 61 -13.09 0.18 12.19
C ILE A 61 -13.01 0.27 10.66
N PHE A 62 -12.24 -0.61 10.01
CA PHE A 62 -12.22 -0.70 8.55
C PHE A 62 -13.57 -1.16 7.99
N GLU A 63 -14.22 -2.14 8.62
CA GLU A 63 -15.56 -2.59 8.21
C GLU A 63 -16.61 -1.47 8.29
N GLU A 64 -16.60 -0.68 9.37
CA GLU A 64 -17.47 0.51 9.49
C GLU A 64 -17.16 1.55 8.41
N TRP A 65 -15.88 1.81 8.18
CA TRP A 65 -15.45 2.74 7.16
C TRP A 65 -15.91 2.29 5.75
N ILE A 66 -15.81 1.00 5.44
CA ILE A 66 -16.28 0.44 4.17
C ILE A 66 -17.79 0.63 4.05
N LYS A 67 -18.58 0.25 5.05
CA LYS A 67 -20.03 0.43 5.04
C LYS A 67 -20.42 1.88 4.75
N ALA A 68 -19.75 2.83 5.40
CA ALA A 68 -20.00 4.26 5.17
C ALA A 68 -19.66 4.75 3.75
N ASN A 69 -18.79 4.04 3.01
CA ASN A 69 -18.32 4.42 1.68
C ASN A 69 -18.82 3.52 0.54
N THR A 70 -19.57 2.43 0.85
CA THR A 70 -20.08 1.49 -0.16
C THR A 70 -21.58 1.26 -0.10
N ASP A 71 -22.26 1.54 1.03
CA ASP A 71 -23.69 1.25 1.17
C ASP A 71 -24.58 2.06 0.23
N LEU A 72 -25.31 1.30 -0.61
CA LEU A 72 -26.35 1.76 -1.52
C LEU A 72 -27.72 1.90 -0.81
N THR A 73 -27.79 1.79 0.53
CA THR A 73 -29.07 1.81 1.21
C THR A 73 -29.70 3.20 1.21
N ASP A 74 -30.67 3.35 0.31
CA ASP A 74 -31.87 4.17 0.39
C ASP A 74 -31.87 5.36 1.39
N ASN A 75 -31.40 6.51 0.93
CA ASN A 75 -31.90 7.78 1.41
C ASN A 75 -32.83 8.42 0.37
N THR A 76 -33.76 7.64 -0.22
CA THR A 76 -34.84 8.18 -1.08
C THR A 76 -36.08 8.57 -0.30
N GLU A 77 -36.14 8.36 1.01
CA GLU A 77 -37.25 8.87 1.83
C GLU A 77 -36.72 9.37 3.18
N LYS A 78 -36.39 10.66 3.26
CA LYS A 78 -36.70 11.64 4.31
C LYS A 78 -35.69 12.79 4.36
N ASN A 79 -36.25 13.97 4.19
CA ASN A 79 -35.72 15.31 4.47
C ASN A 79 -35.00 16.05 3.33
N GLN A 80 -35.82 16.70 2.50
CA GLN A 80 -35.55 18.03 1.94
C GLN A 80 -35.35 19.02 3.10
N SER A 81 -34.13 19.18 3.55
CA SER A 81 -33.60 20.35 4.25
C SER A 81 -32.30 19.95 4.99
N VAL A 82 -31.20 19.90 4.30
CA VAL A 82 -29.87 20.41 4.71
C VAL A 82 -28.96 20.22 3.49
N GLN A 83 -28.69 21.32 2.80
CA GLN A 83 -27.62 21.41 1.81
C GLN A 83 -26.28 21.28 2.54
N SER A 84 -25.67 20.10 2.50
CA SER A 84 -24.24 19.91 2.49
C SER A 84 -23.96 18.84 1.45
N GLU A 85 -23.50 19.27 0.28
CA GLU A 85 -22.97 18.40 -0.76
C GLU A 85 -21.66 17.77 -0.24
N GLN A 86 -21.75 16.84 0.69
CA GLN A 86 -20.68 15.89 0.93
C GLN A 86 -20.80 14.85 -0.19
N SER A 87 -19.90 14.93 -1.16
CA SER A 87 -19.75 13.89 -2.16
C SER A 87 -19.36 12.60 -1.46
N VAL A 88 -20.33 11.73 -1.23
CA VAL A 88 -20.07 10.37 -0.74
C VAL A 88 -19.32 9.66 -1.85
N VAL A 89 -18.03 9.44 -1.67
CA VAL A 89 -17.21 8.62 -2.57
C VAL A 89 -17.74 7.19 -2.47
N ARG A 90 -18.20 6.64 -3.57
CA ARG A 90 -18.67 5.25 -3.64
C ARG A 90 -17.67 4.47 -4.45
N TYR A 91 -17.03 3.49 -3.83
CA TYR A 91 -16.15 2.57 -4.54
C TYR A 91 -16.98 1.63 -5.41
N MET A 92 -16.54 1.45 -6.65
CA MET A 92 -17.22 0.61 -7.64
C MET A 92 -16.87 -0.87 -7.46
N LYS A 93 -15.69 -1.13 -6.88
CA LYS A 93 -15.15 -2.48 -6.72
C LYS A 93 -15.37 -2.99 -5.31
N PRO A 94 -15.56 -4.31 -5.13
CA PRO A 94 -15.67 -4.92 -3.80
C PRO A 94 -14.45 -4.59 -2.93
N ILE A 95 -14.68 -4.36 -1.64
CA ILE A 95 -13.62 -4.19 -0.66
C ILE A 95 -13.77 -5.28 0.41
N THR A 96 -12.75 -6.13 0.53
CA THR A 96 -12.70 -7.22 1.52
C THR A 96 -11.72 -6.87 2.64
N VAL A 97 -12.15 -6.96 3.91
CA VAL A 97 -11.25 -6.85 5.07
C VAL A 97 -10.74 -8.22 5.45
N VAL A 98 -9.45 -8.36 5.60
CA VAL A 98 -8.79 -9.55 6.14
C VAL A 98 -8.20 -9.18 7.50
N ASP A 99 -8.74 -9.78 8.54
CA ASP A 99 -8.24 -9.70 9.91
C ASP A 99 -7.14 -10.75 10.10
N ASP A 100 -5.92 -10.31 10.45
CA ASP A 100 -4.75 -11.16 10.68
C ASP A 100 -4.76 -11.87 12.05
N GLY A 101 -5.72 -11.52 12.92
CA GLY A 101 -5.90 -12.08 14.26
C GLY A 101 -4.93 -11.51 15.30
N THR A 102 -4.06 -10.57 14.98
CA THR A 102 -3.10 -9.99 15.93
C THR A 102 -3.73 -8.84 16.73
N GLU A 103 -3.47 -8.78 18.04
CA GLU A 103 -4.08 -7.79 18.94
C GLU A 103 -3.09 -6.72 19.40
N THR A 104 -1.79 -6.96 19.30
CA THR A 104 -0.74 -6.08 19.82
C THR A 104 0.41 -5.94 18.82
N ASN A 105 1.17 -4.84 18.95
CA ASN A 105 2.37 -4.64 18.15
C ASN A 105 3.43 -5.75 18.31
N ASP A 106 3.46 -6.39 19.50
CA ASP A 106 4.45 -7.45 19.78
C ASP A 106 4.08 -8.79 19.14
N THR A 107 2.78 -8.99 18.85
CA THR A 107 2.26 -10.21 18.21
C THR A 107 2.07 -10.06 16.71
N ARG A 108 2.37 -8.88 16.13
CA ARG A 108 2.19 -8.62 14.68
C ARG A 108 2.90 -9.66 13.81
N LEU A 109 2.31 -10.03 12.71
CA LEU A 109 2.90 -10.99 11.78
C LEU A 109 4.07 -10.37 10.99
N GLY A 110 3.97 -9.09 10.65
CA GLY A 110 4.85 -8.36 9.74
C GLY A 110 4.31 -8.35 8.32
N ALA A 111 4.65 -7.29 7.58
CA ALA A 111 4.01 -6.97 6.31
C ALA A 111 4.06 -8.08 5.24
N VAL A 112 5.14 -8.86 5.21
CA VAL A 112 5.24 -10.01 4.29
C VAL A 112 4.30 -11.13 4.72
N CYS A 113 4.27 -11.46 6.02
CA CYS A 113 3.36 -12.49 6.53
C CYS A 113 1.89 -12.05 6.46
N ASP A 114 1.59 -10.75 6.61
CA ASP A 114 0.25 -10.20 6.40
C ASP A 114 -0.20 -10.45 4.96
N LEU A 115 0.66 -10.15 3.98
CA LEU A 115 0.37 -10.42 2.57
C LEU A 115 0.12 -11.90 2.31
N LEU A 116 1.01 -12.79 2.80
CA LEU A 116 0.84 -14.24 2.65
C LEU A 116 -0.45 -14.74 3.29
N TYR A 117 -0.78 -14.24 4.48
CA TYR A 117 -2.03 -14.59 5.16
C TYR A 117 -3.26 -14.20 4.35
N ALA A 118 -3.27 -12.98 3.75
CA ALA A 118 -4.36 -12.55 2.89
C ALA A 118 -4.46 -13.41 1.61
N MET A 119 -3.32 -13.72 0.99
CA MET A 119 -3.25 -14.59 -0.19
C MET A 119 -3.83 -15.98 0.09
N ASP A 120 -3.48 -16.57 1.23
CA ASP A 120 -3.95 -17.91 1.59
C ASP A 120 -5.43 -17.91 2.00
N LYS A 121 -5.85 -16.92 2.79
CA LYS A 121 -7.24 -16.81 3.25
C LYS A 121 -8.23 -16.61 2.11
N LEU A 122 -7.86 -15.81 1.12
CA LEU A 122 -8.71 -15.49 -0.03
C LEU A 122 -8.39 -16.34 -1.28
N GLN A 123 -7.42 -17.23 -1.20
CA GLN A 123 -6.97 -18.08 -2.32
C GLN A 123 -6.64 -17.23 -3.56
N ILE A 124 -5.87 -16.14 -3.36
CA ILE A 124 -5.52 -15.22 -4.44
C ILE A 124 -4.66 -15.96 -5.47
N ASP A 125 -5.17 -16.04 -6.70
CA ASP A 125 -4.52 -16.63 -7.87
C ASP A 125 -4.60 -15.67 -9.07
N ASP A 126 -4.14 -14.42 -8.86
CA ASP A 126 -4.20 -13.32 -9.83
C ASP A 126 -3.03 -12.37 -9.60
N ASP A 127 -2.75 -11.49 -10.55
CA ASP A 127 -1.82 -10.39 -10.36
C ASP A 127 -2.22 -9.56 -9.13
N MET A 128 -1.24 -9.05 -8.40
CA MET A 128 -1.47 -8.24 -7.21
C MET A 128 -0.77 -6.88 -7.33
N LEU A 129 -1.52 -5.80 -7.14
CA LEU A 129 -0.99 -4.48 -6.78
C LEU A 129 -0.92 -4.41 -5.25
N VAL A 130 0.27 -4.40 -4.68
CA VAL A 130 0.51 -4.35 -3.24
C VAL A 130 0.91 -2.94 -2.84
N VAL A 131 0.16 -2.32 -1.92
CA VAL A 131 0.35 -0.93 -1.50
C VAL A 131 0.35 -0.79 0.02
N ALA A 132 1.21 0.09 0.55
CA ALA A 132 1.12 0.55 1.93
C ALA A 132 0.30 1.84 1.99
N ALA A 133 -0.70 1.88 2.86
CA ALA A 133 -1.66 2.98 2.96
C ALA A 133 -1.21 4.10 3.92
N ASP A 134 0.00 4.63 3.72
CA ASP A 134 0.57 5.67 4.57
C ASP A 134 1.19 6.84 3.79
N ASN A 135 0.87 6.93 2.51
CA ASN A 135 1.37 7.96 1.61
C ASN A 135 0.23 8.74 0.94
N LEU A 136 0.44 10.04 0.73
CA LEU A 136 -0.28 10.82 -0.27
C LEU A 136 0.49 10.75 -1.58
N LEU A 137 -0.20 10.46 -2.67
CA LEU A 137 0.38 10.27 -4.00
C LEU A 137 -0.11 11.38 -4.94
N PHE A 138 0.76 11.82 -5.83
CA PHE A 138 0.49 12.90 -6.79
C PHE A 138 0.59 12.41 -8.24
N PHE A 139 0.41 11.10 -8.45
CA PHE A 139 0.36 10.40 -9.73
C PHE A 139 -0.72 9.32 -9.68
N SER A 140 -1.10 8.77 -10.83
CA SER A 140 -2.03 7.65 -10.90
C SER A 140 -1.31 6.31 -10.92
N PHE A 141 -1.82 5.32 -10.17
CA PHE A 141 -1.36 3.93 -10.25
C PHE A 141 -1.60 3.29 -11.62
N GLN A 142 -2.47 3.85 -12.48
CA GLN A 142 -2.67 3.37 -13.85
C GLN A 142 -1.35 3.33 -14.62
N GLU A 143 -0.51 4.38 -14.49
CA GLU A 143 0.79 4.44 -15.15
C GLU A 143 1.71 3.27 -14.73
N PHE A 144 1.66 2.88 -13.46
CA PHE A 144 2.43 1.75 -12.93
C PHE A 144 1.89 0.40 -13.42
N VAL A 145 0.56 0.25 -13.47
CA VAL A 145 -0.10 -0.95 -14.01
C VAL A 145 0.22 -1.11 -15.50
N ASP A 146 0.13 -0.03 -16.28
CA ASP A 146 0.47 -0.05 -17.71
C ASP A 146 1.93 -0.42 -17.95
N PHE A 147 2.85 0.11 -17.14
CA PHE A 147 4.27 -0.25 -17.20
C PHE A 147 4.48 -1.74 -16.90
N ALA A 148 3.86 -2.29 -15.86
CA ALA A 148 3.98 -3.71 -15.53
C ALA A 148 3.43 -4.62 -16.63
N LYS A 149 2.34 -4.22 -17.29
CA LYS A 149 1.77 -4.92 -18.45
C LYS A 149 2.75 -4.88 -19.66
N GLU A 150 3.35 -3.73 -19.91
CA GLU A 150 4.34 -3.58 -20.98
C GLU A 150 5.57 -4.48 -20.75
N LYS A 151 6.10 -4.50 -19.51
CA LYS A 151 7.27 -5.30 -19.17
C LYS A 151 6.98 -6.80 -19.07
N GLY A 152 5.74 -7.19 -18.72
CA GLY A 152 5.35 -8.59 -18.55
C GLY A 152 6.07 -9.28 -17.40
N THR A 153 6.46 -8.52 -16.36
CA THR A 153 7.19 -8.99 -15.16
C THR A 153 6.60 -8.40 -13.90
N SER A 154 6.89 -8.99 -12.75
CA SER A 154 6.70 -8.31 -11.48
C SER A 154 7.50 -7.00 -11.44
N CYS A 155 6.93 -5.96 -10.82
CA CYS A 155 7.48 -4.62 -10.84
C CYS A 155 7.51 -3.96 -9.46
N ILE A 156 8.44 -3.03 -9.29
CA ILE A 156 8.53 -2.15 -8.11
C ILE A 156 8.45 -0.70 -8.56
N MET A 157 7.96 0.19 -7.70
CA MET A 157 8.16 1.63 -7.92
C MET A 157 9.52 2.07 -7.42
N CYS A 158 10.08 3.10 -8.04
CA CYS A 158 11.29 3.76 -7.56
C CYS A 158 11.23 5.27 -7.77
N HIS A 159 12.09 6.00 -7.08
CA HIS A 159 12.31 7.42 -7.30
C HIS A 159 13.75 7.81 -6.93
N GLU A 160 14.24 8.86 -7.53
CA GLU A 160 15.54 9.40 -7.15
C GLU A 160 15.49 10.00 -5.74
N GLN A 161 16.45 9.63 -4.90
CA GLN A 161 16.63 10.14 -3.56
C GLN A 161 18.07 10.58 -3.35
N PRO A 162 18.35 11.91 -3.29
CA PRO A 162 19.71 12.42 -3.15
C PRO A 162 20.27 12.27 -1.74
N SER A 163 19.41 12.09 -0.73
CA SER A 163 19.86 11.99 0.67
C SER A 163 20.26 10.56 1.03
N ILE A 164 21.53 10.37 1.37
CA ILE A 164 22.06 9.08 1.86
C ILE A 164 21.33 8.62 3.12
N GLU A 165 21.06 9.53 4.07
CA GLU A 165 20.34 9.20 5.30
C GLU A 165 18.93 8.65 5.04
N LYS A 166 18.25 9.17 4.01
CA LYS A 166 16.94 8.67 3.60
C LYS A 166 17.04 7.32 2.89
N LEU A 167 18.05 7.14 2.04
CA LEU A 167 18.33 5.86 1.38
C LEU A 167 18.61 4.74 2.39
N GLN A 168 19.30 5.04 3.48
CA GLN A 168 19.56 4.09 4.58
C GLN A 168 18.31 3.64 5.35
N ARG A 169 17.14 4.23 5.06
CA ARG A 169 15.87 3.94 5.75
C ARG A 169 14.81 3.29 4.85
N THR A 170 15.14 3.06 3.59
CA THR A 170 14.23 2.49 2.59
C THR A 170 14.94 1.43 1.75
N GLY A 171 14.19 0.70 0.93
CA GLY A 171 14.79 -0.15 -0.10
C GLY A 171 15.56 0.69 -1.12
N VAL A 172 16.67 0.15 -1.63
CA VAL A 172 17.49 0.79 -2.67
C VAL A 172 17.75 -0.22 -3.77
N VAL A 173 17.57 0.19 -5.03
CA VAL A 173 17.75 -0.68 -6.21
C VAL A 173 18.84 -0.16 -7.13
N GLU A 174 19.53 -1.10 -7.77
CA GLU A 174 20.42 -0.87 -8.91
C GLU A 174 19.66 -1.24 -10.19
N LEU A 175 19.71 -0.38 -11.20
CA LEU A 175 18.92 -0.49 -12.45
C LEU A 175 19.84 -0.48 -13.66
N ASP A 176 19.46 -1.20 -14.71
CA ASP A 176 20.04 -1.03 -16.04
C ASP A 176 19.31 0.04 -16.85
N ALA A 177 19.72 0.20 -18.11
CA ALA A 177 19.15 1.21 -19.02
C ALA A 177 17.67 0.95 -19.39
N ASP A 178 17.21 -0.29 -19.28
CA ASP A 178 15.83 -0.71 -19.57
C ASP A 178 14.95 -0.76 -18.31
N MET A 179 15.46 -0.23 -17.20
CA MET A 179 14.81 -0.24 -15.87
C MET A 179 14.66 -1.65 -15.28
N LYS A 180 15.43 -2.64 -15.76
CA LYS A 180 15.52 -3.94 -15.11
C LYS A 180 16.28 -3.80 -13.80
N VAL A 181 15.76 -4.43 -12.75
CA VAL A 181 16.41 -4.45 -11.42
C VAL A 181 17.58 -5.42 -11.45
N LEU A 182 18.78 -4.91 -11.20
CA LEU A 182 20.03 -5.68 -11.13
C LEU A 182 20.33 -6.16 -9.72
N GLY A 183 19.82 -5.45 -8.72
CA GLY A 183 19.97 -5.77 -7.30
C GLY A 183 19.11 -4.87 -6.43
N MET A 184 18.77 -5.34 -5.25
CA MET A 184 18.01 -4.58 -4.24
C MET A 184 18.55 -4.87 -2.84
N GLU A 185 18.65 -3.84 -2.03
CA GLU A 185 18.96 -3.95 -0.60
C GLU A 185 17.92 -3.20 0.23
N GLU A 186 17.38 -3.83 1.27
CA GLU A 186 16.46 -3.17 2.20
C GLU A 186 17.28 -2.49 3.30
N LYS A 187 17.15 -1.17 3.40
CA LYS A 187 17.84 -0.30 4.38
C LYS A 187 19.36 -0.49 4.42
N PRO A 188 20.05 -0.36 3.27
CA PRO A 188 21.49 -0.60 3.19
C PRO A 188 22.27 0.42 4.04
N GLN A 189 23.32 -0.02 4.71
CA GLN A 189 24.23 0.91 5.41
C GLN A 189 25.03 1.78 4.43
N VAL A 190 25.36 1.23 3.27
CA VAL A 190 26.05 1.91 2.17
C VAL A 190 25.21 1.74 0.91
N PRO A 191 24.33 2.69 0.58
CA PRO A 191 23.51 2.61 -0.63
C PRO A 191 24.37 2.57 -1.90
N LYS A 192 24.08 1.63 -2.80
CA LYS A 192 24.81 1.45 -4.06
C LYS A 192 24.29 2.31 -5.21
N SER A 193 23.12 2.90 -5.03
CA SER A 193 22.49 3.80 -6.00
C SER A 193 21.71 4.91 -5.29
N HIS A 194 21.11 5.81 -6.09
CA HIS A 194 20.19 6.84 -5.61
C HIS A 194 18.69 6.47 -5.84
N TRP A 195 18.39 5.24 -6.26
CA TRP A 195 17.04 4.79 -6.52
C TRP A 195 16.40 4.19 -5.27
N ALA A 196 15.53 4.97 -4.62
CA ALA A 196 14.77 4.54 -3.45
C ALA A 196 13.48 3.82 -3.86
N VAL A 197 13.10 2.78 -3.12
CA VAL A 197 11.91 1.96 -3.35
C VAL A 197 10.85 2.28 -2.30
N PRO A 198 9.75 2.95 -2.65
CA PRO A 198 8.59 3.07 -1.79
C PRO A 198 7.80 1.76 -1.76
N PRO A 199 6.91 1.55 -0.77
CA PRO A 199 6.21 0.27 -0.60
C PRO A 199 5.02 0.10 -1.57
N PHE A 200 5.32 0.08 -2.87
CA PHE A 200 4.37 -0.13 -3.96
C PHE A 200 4.95 -1.15 -4.95
N TYR A 201 4.26 -2.27 -5.10
CA TYR A 201 4.73 -3.42 -5.87
C TYR A 201 3.61 -3.98 -6.73
N ILE A 202 3.96 -4.54 -7.90
CA ILE A 202 3.08 -5.43 -8.65
C ILE A 202 3.77 -6.79 -8.70
N TYR A 203 3.09 -7.81 -8.17
CA TYR A 203 3.50 -9.20 -8.30
C TYR A 203 2.58 -9.88 -9.30
N GLN A 204 3.18 -10.41 -10.38
CA GLN A 204 2.41 -11.12 -11.40
C GLN A 204 2.02 -12.52 -10.94
N LYS A 205 0.89 -13.00 -11.43
CA LYS A 205 0.35 -14.33 -11.16
C LYS A 205 1.39 -15.44 -11.32
N GLN A 206 2.23 -15.36 -12.35
CA GLN A 206 3.28 -16.34 -12.62
C GLN A 206 4.35 -16.42 -11.53
N ASP A 207 4.51 -15.39 -10.71
CA ASP A 207 5.51 -15.29 -9.64
C ASP A 207 4.90 -15.61 -8.24
N LEU A 208 3.59 -15.90 -8.13
CA LEU A 208 2.92 -16.07 -6.84
C LEU A 208 3.48 -17.24 -6.02
N ASP A 209 3.96 -18.28 -6.67
CA ASP A 209 4.60 -19.41 -5.97
C ASP A 209 5.89 -18.97 -5.27
N LEU A 210 6.69 -18.09 -5.88
CA LEU A 210 7.85 -17.48 -5.23
C LEU A 210 7.41 -16.64 -4.03
N VAL A 211 6.35 -15.83 -4.18
CA VAL A 211 5.80 -15.03 -3.09
C VAL A 211 5.36 -15.92 -1.93
N ARG A 212 4.58 -16.97 -2.18
CA ARG A 212 4.05 -17.90 -1.15
C ARG A 212 5.14 -18.56 -0.34
N HIS A 213 6.22 -19.00 -0.99
CA HIS A 213 7.30 -19.73 -0.33
C HIS A 213 8.46 -18.82 0.14
N SER A 214 8.33 -17.50 -0.02
CA SER A 214 9.42 -16.56 0.27
C SER A 214 9.94 -16.64 1.71
N VAL A 215 9.05 -16.68 2.70
CA VAL A 215 9.41 -16.70 4.12
C VAL A 215 10.05 -18.04 4.50
N GLU A 216 9.57 -19.16 3.95
CA GLU A 216 10.15 -20.49 4.15
C GLU A 216 11.56 -20.57 3.59
N ASN A 217 11.85 -19.81 2.53
CA ASN A 217 13.15 -19.74 1.87
C ASN A 217 14.02 -18.57 2.36
N GLY A 218 13.72 -18.02 3.53
CA GLY A 218 14.61 -17.06 4.21
C GLY A 218 14.28 -15.58 4.00
N CYS A 219 13.17 -15.24 3.34
CA CYS A 219 12.70 -13.85 3.26
C CYS A 219 12.38 -13.29 4.64
N GLY A 220 12.81 -12.06 4.91
CA GLY A 220 12.44 -11.32 6.13
C GLY A 220 10.94 -11.00 6.18
N LYS A 221 10.36 -11.01 7.38
CA LYS A 221 8.91 -10.91 7.59
C LYS A 221 8.37 -9.48 7.71
N ASP A 222 9.17 -8.55 8.27
CA ASP A 222 8.70 -7.27 8.79
C ASP A 222 8.41 -6.22 7.72
N ALA A 223 9.35 -5.98 6.80
CA ALA A 223 9.23 -4.93 5.80
C ALA A 223 8.80 -5.50 4.46
N PRO A 224 7.85 -4.85 3.74
CA PRO A 224 7.46 -5.32 2.41
C PRO A 224 8.63 -5.30 1.41
N GLY A 225 9.63 -4.43 1.62
CA GLY A 225 10.87 -4.41 0.84
C GLY A 225 11.72 -5.69 0.95
N ASN A 226 11.57 -6.48 2.04
CA ASN A 226 12.23 -7.79 2.13
C ASN A 226 11.72 -8.76 1.07
N LEU A 227 10.41 -8.75 0.80
CA LEU A 227 9.83 -9.57 -0.27
C LEU A 227 10.34 -9.11 -1.63
N ALA A 228 10.35 -7.80 -1.89
CA ALA A 228 10.87 -7.28 -3.15
C ALA A 228 12.35 -7.65 -3.37
N HIS A 229 13.17 -7.55 -2.33
CA HIS A 229 14.57 -8.02 -2.35
C HIS A 229 14.66 -9.52 -2.70
N TYR A 230 13.90 -10.37 -2.01
CA TYR A 230 13.83 -11.80 -2.28
C TYR A 230 13.41 -12.08 -3.74
N MET A 231 12.37 -11.39 -4.22
CA MET A 231 11.89 -11.56 -5.60
C MET A 231 12.94 -11.16 -6.64
N VAL A 232 13.68 -10.07 -6.42
CA VAL A 232 14.78 -9.65 -7.32
C VAL A 232 15.87 -10.72 -7.46
N GLU A 233 16.12 -11.50 -6.41
CA GLU A 233 17.10 -12.61 -6.45
C GLU A 233 16.60 -13.86 -7.18
N HIS A 234 15.25 -14.02 -7.33
CA HIS A 234 14.66 -15.28 -7.81
C HIS A 234 13.89 -15.13 -9.14
N THR A 235 13.53 -13.91 -9.54
CA THR A 235 12.87 -13.65 -10.82
C THR A 235 13.31 -12.33 -11.43
N THR A 236 12.95 -12.09 -12.69
CA THR A 236 13.19 -10.79 -13.33
C THR A 236 12.16 -9.78 -12.86
N MET A 237 12.61 -8.65 -12.33
CA MET A 237 11.79 -7.51 -11.99
C MET A 237 12.22 -6.25 -12.72
N HIS A 238 11.28 -5.34 -12.97
CA HIS A 238 11.55 -4.00 -13.48
C HIS A 238 11.11 -2.94 -12.47
N ALA A 239 11.72 -1.77 -12.53
CA ALA A 239 11.37 -0.65 -11.65
C ALA A 239 10.73 0.48 -12.46
N TRP A 240 9.56 0.94 -12.04
CA TRP A 240 8.90 2.10 -12.63
C TRP A 240 9.30 3.38 -11.87
N PRO A 241 9.95 4.35 -12.54
CA PRO A 241 10.26 5.62 -11.93
C PRO A 241 8.97 6.44 -11.81
N MET A 242 8.61 6.81 -10.58
CA MET A 242 7.39 7.60 -10.31
C MET A 242 7.38 8.89 -11.14
N SER A 243 6.27 9.15 -11.83
CA SER A 243 6.08 10.35 -12.67
C SER A 243 5.93 11.65 -11.88
N ALA A 244 5.51 11.55 -10.62
CA ALA A 244 5.39 12.67 -9.69
C ALA A 244 5.72 12.26 -8.25
N GLY A 245 5.68 13.23 -7.32
CA GLY A 245 6.06 13.03 -5.94
C GLY A 245 5.06 12.22 -5.11
N ARG A 246 5.51 11.85 -3.93
CA ARG A 246 4.69 11.31 -2.84
C ARG A 246 5.01 12.04 -1.53
N PHE A 247 4.09 11.96 -0.58
CA PHE A 247 4.31 12.47 0.78
C PHE A 247 4.08 11.35 1.79
N ASP A 248 5.14 10.94 2.48
CA ASP A 248 5.11 9.87 3.48
C ASP A 248 4.66 10.43 4.84
N ILE A 249 3.63 9.83 5.42
CA ILE A 249 3.10 10.20 6.73
C ILE A 249 3.64 9.21 7.76
N GLY A 250 4.88 9.43 8.20
CA GLY A 250 5.60 8.52 9.10
C GLY A 250 5.61 8.94 10.58
N SER A 251 5.23 10.19 10.89
CA SER A 251 5.29 10.78 12.24
C SER A 251 4.18 11.80 12.46
N LEU A 252 4.02 12.30 13.70
CA LEU A 252 3.09 13.40 14.01
C LEU A 252 3.43 14.66 13.21
N ASP A 253 4.71 15.01 13.09
CA ASP A 253 5.13 16.20 12.36
C ASP A 253 4.74 16.11 10.89
N THR A 254 5.02 14.98 10.23
CA THR A 254 4.64 14.78 8.83
C THR A 254 3.11 14.71 8.66
N TYR A 255 2.37 14.23 9.64
CA TYR A 255 0.91 14.25 9.61
C TYR A 255 0.35 15.68 9.63
N TYR A 256 0.81 16.52 10.55
CA TYR A 256 0.38 17.93 10.62
C TYR A 256 0.84 18.74 9.40
N GLU A 257 2.05 18.49 8.90
CA GLU A 257 2.52 19.07 7.65
C GLU A 257 1.62 18.68 6.46
N ALA A 258 1.17 17.42 6.40
CA ALA A 258 0.23 16.95 5.37
C ALA A 258 -1.12 17.69 5.46
N ILE A 259 -1.65 17.91 6.68
CA ILE A 259 -2.90 18.67 6.88
C ILE A 259 -2.73 20.11 6.40
N GLU A 260 -1.64 20.77 6.75
CA GLU A 260 -1.38 22.16 6.37
C GLU A 260 -1.27 22.32 4.85
N LYS A 261 -0.54 21.41 4.18
CA LYS A 261 -0.25 21.51 2.75
C LYS A 261 -1.36 20.98 1.86
N TYR A 262 -2.05 19.93 2.28
CA TYR A 262 -2.95 19.13 1.42
C TYR A 262 -4.36 18.93 2.01
N GLY A 263 -4.65 19.52 3.16
CA GLY A 263 -5.93 19.39 3.85
C GLY A 263 -7.03 20.39 3.40
N LYS A 264 -6.75 21.21 2.38
CA LYS A 264 -7.69 22.23 1.86
C LYS A 264 -8.60 21.65 0.79
#